data_a2b26dab8e9aceb2fa7eec14dfad2928
#
_entry.id   a2b26dab8e9aceb2fa7eec14dfad2928
#
_cell.length_a   1.000
_cell.length_b   1.000
_cell.length_c   1.000
_cell.angle_alpha   90.00
_cell.angle_beta   90.00
_cell.angle_gamma   90.00
#
_symmetry.space_group_name_H-M   'P 1'
#
loop_
_entity.id
_entity.type
_entity.pdbx_description
1 polymer ?
#
loop_
_entity_poly.entity_id
_entity_poly.type
_entity_poly.pdbx_seq_one_letter_code
_entity_poly.pdbx_strand_id
1 'polypeptide(L)'
;MKHPIFFRATAALAAIFLAACGSNVRLDEAPVETRSSTPVAEVVQPRTGGAAASTVAPVEIFASTTALAGPTGAAKIIFFDYDSFTIKPEFQGAIEAHAKYMAANKARKLAIEGHTDERGGREYNLALGQKRAEAVRRALGLLGVTDAQVEAVSFGEEKPAATGADESALAKNRRAELSYR
;
A
#
# COMPACT_ATOMS: atom_id res chain seq x y z
N MET A 1 28.57 -61.51 -26.03
CA MET A 1 27.29 -62.07 -26.50
C MET A 1 26.27 -60.97 -26.24
N LYS A 2 25.90 -60.19 -27.28
CA LYS A 2 24.59 -60.24 -27.98
C LYS A 2 23.46 -59.92 -27.02
N HIS A 3 22.64 -58.85 -27.08
CA HIS A 3 22.01 -58.28 -28.28
C HIS A 3 21.60 -56.81 -28.03
N PRO A 4 21.56 -55.99 -29.07
CA PRO A 4 20.86 -54.68 -29.11
C PRO A 4 19.39 -54.86 -29.58
N ILE A 5 18.70 -53.78 -29.80
CA ILE A 5 17.43 -53.61 -30.52
C ILE A 5 16.21 -53.58 -29.61
N PHE A 6 15.74 -52.38 -29.33
CA PHE A 6 14.48 -51.88 -29.85
C PHE A 6 14.33 -50.40 -29.54
N PHE A 7 14.95 -49.57 -30.37
CA PHE A 7 14.62 -48.14 -30.42
C PHE A 7 14.05 -47.91 -31.80
N ARG A 8 12.78 -48.03 -31.95
CA ARG A 8 12.03 -47.53 -33.14
C ARG A 8 10.62 -47.16 -32.80
N ALA A 9 10.35 -45.91 -33.14
CA ALA A 9 9.08 -45.39 -33.60
C ALA A 9 7.94 -45.19 -32.59
N THR A 10 7.81 -43.95 -32.14
CA THR A 10 6.53 -43.21 -32.30
C THR A 10 6.79 -41.72 -32.36
N ALA A 11 7.21 -41.27 -33.52
CA ALA A 11 6.98 -39.88 -33.93
C ALA A 11 5.55 -39.87 -34.50
N ALA A 12 4.61 -39.38 -33.75
CA ALA A 12 3.26 -39.12 -34.20
C ALA A 12 2.75 -37.83 -33.60
N LEU A 13 2.69 -36.82 -34.43
CA LEU A 13 1.68 -35.75 -34.51
C LEU A 13 1.03 -35.28 -33.22
N ALA A 14 1.50 -34.13 -32.72
CA ALA A 14 0.67 -33.19 -32.01
C ALA A 14 0.76 -31.82 -32.71
N ALA A 15 0.15 -31.69 -33.87
CA ALA A 15 -0.21 -30.39 -34.43
C ALA A 15 -1.43 -29.90 -33.66
N ILE A 16 -1.23 -29.19 -32.54
CA ILE A 16 -2.32 -28.56 -31.80
C ILE A 16 -2.54 -27.17 -32.38
N PHE A 17 -3.70 -27.01 -32.94
CA PHE A 17 -4.32 -25.80 -33.46
C PHE A 17 -4.18 -24.61 -32.51
N LEU A 18 -3.42 -23.59 -32.88
CA LEU A 18 -3.59 -22.26 -32.37
C LEU A 18 -4.83 -21.64 -33.01
N ALA A 19 -5.97 -21.84 -32.40
CA ALA A 19 -7.14 -21.01 -32.66
C ALA A 19 -6.94 -19.67 -31.98
N ALA A 20 -6.42 -18.70 -32.72
CA ALA A 20 -6.42 -17.30 -32.35
C ALA A 20 -7.87 -16.80 -32.30
N CYS A 21 -8.44 -16.69 -31.09
CA CYS A 21 -9.68 -15.94 -30.89
C CYS A 21 -9.34 -14.44 -30.95
N GLY A 22 -9.42 -13.89 -32.16
CA GLY A 22 -9.43 -12.45 -32.35
C GLY A 22 -10.80 -11.91 -31.95
N SER A 23 -10.91 -11.43 -30.71
CA SER A 23 -12.05 -10.64 -30.24
C SER A 23 -11.92 -9.24 -30.79
N ASN A 24 -12.62 -8.93 -31.91
CA ASN A 24 -12.86 -7.56 -32.35
C ASN A 24 -13.81 -6.90 -31.33
N VAL A 25 -13.26 -6.31 -30.29
CA VAL A 25 -14.00 -5.38 -29.42
C VAL A 25 -14.18 -4.09 -30.20
N ARG A 26 -15.39 -3.86 -30.75
CA ARG A 26 -15.81 -2.54 -31.22
C ARG A 26 -15.90 -1.64 -29.98
N LEU A 27 -15.03 -0.65 -29.94
CA LEU A 27 -15.20 0.48 -29.03
C LEU A 27 -16.33 1.34 -29.61
N ASP A 28 -17.56 1.15 -29.12
CA ASP A 28 -18.60 2.12 -29.30
C ASP A 28 -18.21 3.38 -28.54
N GLU A 29 -17.96 4.46 -29.27
CA GLU A 29 -17.79 5.79 -28.70
C GLU A 29 -19.05 6.15 -27.90
N ALA A 30 -18.89 6.25 -26.57
CA ALA A 30 -19.94 6.77 -25.70
C ALA A 30 -20.23 8.22 -26.10
N PRO A 31 -21.50 8.60 -26.31
CA PRO A 31 -21.86 9.98 -26.63
C PRO A 31 -21.45 10.89 -25.46
N VAL A 32 -20.59 11.86 -25.77
CA VAL A 32 -20.22 12.92 -24.84
C VAL A 32 -21.43 13.85 -24.73
N GLU A 33 -22.22 13.69 -23.68
CA GLU A 33 -23.22 14.70 -23.34
C GLU A 33 -22.53 15.97 -22.85
N THR A 34 -22.50 16.95 -23.73
CA THR A 34 -22.08 18.31 -23.40
C THR A 34 -23.15 18.94 -22.53
N ARG A 35 -22.99 18.88 -21.21
CA ARG A 35 -23.83 19.65 -20.30
C ARG A 35 -23.52 21.13 -20.47
N SER A 36 -24.42 21.82 -21.18
CA SER A 36 -24.47 23.27 -21.23
C SER A 36 -24.65 23.81 -19.82
N SER A 37 -23.64 24.55 -19.34
CA SER A 37 -23.73 25.31 -18.10
C SER A 37 -24.65 26.51 -18.34
N THR A 38 -25.86 26.46 -17.80
CA THR A 38 -26.75 27.61 -17.71
C THR A 38 -26.18 28.56 -16.64
N PRO A 39 -25.98 29.83 -16.93
CA PRO A 39 -25.58 30.78 -15.90
C PRO A 39 -26.71 31.01 -14.91
N VAL A 40 -26.52 30.63 -13.65
CA VAL A 40 -27.41 30.99 -12.56
C VAL A 40 -27.18 32.45 -12.23
N ALA A 41 -28.20 33.29 -12.44
CA ALA A 41 -28.21 34.68 -12.07
C ALA A 41 -28.06 34.81 -10.54
N GLU A 42 -27.09 35.62 -10.16
CA GLU A 42 -26.80 36.08 -8.82
C GLU A 42 -27.95 36.94 -8.30
N VAL A 43 -28.72 36.41 -7.33
CA VAL A 43 -29.65 37.24 -6.55
C VAL A 43 -28.96 37.47 -5.20
N VAL A 44 -28.31 38.62 -5.10
CA VAL A 44 -27.81 39.16 -3.85
C VAL A 44 -29.04 39.70 -3.05
N GLN A 45 -29.43 39.07 -1.96
CA GLN A 45 -30.24 39.68 -0.92
C GLN A 45 -29.43 39.83 0.36
N PRO A 46 -29.27 41.03 0.90
CA PRO A 46 -28.67 41.25 2.20
C PRO A 46 -29.65 40.87 3.31
N ARG A 47 -29.36 39.79 4.02
CA ARG A 47 -30.04 39.54 5.29
C ARG A 47 -29.16 39.98 6.44
N THR A 48 -29.50 41.14 6.96
CA THR A 48 -29.13 41.60 8.30
C THR A 48 -29.89 40.77 9.32
N GLY A 49 -29.21 40.23 10.30
CA GLY A 49 -29.89 39.74 11.51
C GLY A 49 -29.21 38.56 12.20
N GLY A 50 -28.62 38.81 13.35
CA GLY A 50 -28.49 37.84 14.41
C GLY A 50 -27.15 37.07 14.47
N ALA A 51 -26.15 37.67 15.06
CA ALA A 51 -25.01 36.94 15.60
C ALA A 51 -25.45 36.07 16.77
N ALA A 52 -25.82 34.82 16.49
CA ALA A 52 -25.84 33.78 17.53
C ALA A 52 -24.36 33.33 17.73
N ALA A 53 -23.81 33.72 18.86
CA ALA A 53 -22.50 33.22 19.30
C ALA A 53 -22.61 31.70 19.46
N SER A 54 -22.11 30.98 18.43
CA SER A 54 -21.87 29.54 18.53
C SER A 54 -20.69 29.34 19.48
N THR A 55 -21.01 29.08 20.74
CA THR A 55 -19.99 28.58 21.67
C THR A 55 -19.63 27.18 21.25
N VAL A 56 -18.65 27.08 20.39
CA VAL A 56 -17.96 25.82 20.13
C VAL A 56 -17.21 25.49 21.41
N ALA A 57 -17.72 24.53 22.17
CA ALA A 57 -16.99 23.98 23.31
C ALA A 57 -15.63 23.47 22.81
N PRO A 58 -14.52 23.77 23.49
CA PRO A 58 -13.24 23.23 23.11
C PRO A 58 -13.31 21.71 23.19
N VAL A 59 -13.25 21.07 22.03
CA VAL A 59 -13.10 19.63 21.95
C VAL A 59 -11.74 19.31 22.55
N GLU A 60 -11.74 18.62 23.68
CA GLU A 60 -10.53 18.16 24.34
C GLU A 60 -9.83 17.14 23.43
N ILE A 61 -8.90 17.60 22.60
CA ILE A 61 -8.12 16.79 21.65
C ILE A 61 -7.03 15.97 22.40
N PHE A 62 -6.89 16.16 23.71
CA PHE A 62 -5.80 15.54 24.47
C PHE A 62 -5.92 14.03 24.71
N ALA A 63 -7.10 13.43 24.52
CA ALA A 63 -7.29 11.98 24.69
C ALA A 63 -6.84 11.15 23.46
N SER A 64 -6.70 11.78 22.29
CA SER A 64 -6.47 11.04 21.03
C SER A 64 -5.00 10.76 20.70
N THR A 65 -4.07 11.54 21.19
CA THR A 65 -2.64 11.40 20.82
C THR A 65 -1.97 10.19 21.46
N THR A 66 -2.29 9.88 22.71
CA THR A 66 -1.76 8.68 23.40
C THR A 66 -2.35 7.40 22.79
N ALA A 67 -3.57 7.46 22.31
CA ALA A 67 -4.27 6.34 21.71
C ALA A 67 -3.65 5.89 20.37
N LEU A 68 -2.99 6.80 19.63
CA LEU A 68 -2.33 6.54 18.36
C LEU A 68 -0.84 6.17 18.51
N ALA A 69 -0.35 6.09 19.74
CA ALA A 69 1.09 5.96 20.00
C ALA A 69 1.68 4.59 19.64
N GLY A 70 0.89 3.51 19.66
CA GLY A 70 1.40 2.13 19.49
C GLY A 70 2.23 1.65 20.70
N PRO A 71 2.97 0.55 20.58
CA PRO A 71 3.79 0.01 21.66
C PRO A 71 4.95 0.94 21.99
N THR A 72 5.16 1.20 23.29
CA THR A 72 6.25 2.06 23.77
C THR A 72 7.60 1.40 23.48
N GLY A 73 8.53 2.17 22.91
CA GLY A 73 9.90 1.70 22.64
C GLY A 73 10.08 0.83 21.40
N ALA A 74 9.01 0.45 20.71
CA ALA A 74 9.13 -0.28 19.45
C ALA A 74 9.33 0.66 18.25
N ALA A 75 10.23 0.28 17.35
CA ALA A 75 10.47 1.04 16.11
C ALA A 75 9.24 0.98 15.20
N LYS A 76 8.71 2.14 14.83
CA LYS A 76 7.58 2.27 13.89
C LYS A 76 8.02 2.29 12.43
N ILE A 77 9.32 2.25 12.16
CA ILE A 77 9.90 2.29 10.82
C ILE A 77 10.76 1.04 10.65
N ILE A 78 10.51 0.31 9.57
CA ILE A 78 11.24 -0.88 9.17
C ILE A 78 11.98 -0.56 7.87
N PHE A 79 13.30 -0.64 7.88
CA PHE A 79 14.14 -0.35 6.72
C PHE A 79 14.45 -1.59 5.91
N PHE A 80 14.63 -1.38 4.60
CA PHE A 80 14.92 -2.43 3.63
C PHE A 80 16.20 -2.14 2.86
N ASP A 81 16.81 -3.22 2.36
CA ASP A 81 17.92 -3.09 1.43
C ASP A 81 17.43 -2.64 0.05
N TYR A 82 18.40 -2.25 -0.79
CA TYR A 82 18.11 -1.89 -2.17
C TYR A 82 17.40 -3.04 -2.89
N ASP A 83 16.37 -2.71 -3.64
CA ASP A 83 15.56 -3.65 -4.42
C ASP A 83 15.06 -4.88 -3.64
N SER A 84 14.85 -4.73 -2.32
CA SER A 84 14.44 -5.80 -1.42
C SER A 84 13.17 -5.43 -0.65
N PHE A 85 12.37 -6.44 -0.36
CA PHE A 85 11.22 -6.43 0.56
C PHE A 85 11.37 -7.46 1.68
N THR A 86 12.58 -8.01 1.85
CA THR A 86 12.89 -8.94 2.93
C THR A 86 13.09 -8.18 4.24
N ILE A 87 12.35 -8.55 5.28
CA ILE A 87 12.48 -7.96 6.61
C ILE A 87 13.80 -8.44 7.23
N LYS A 88 14.62 -7.50 7.67
CA LYS A 88 15.89 -7.81 8.33
C LYS A 88 15.65 -8.37 9.74
N PRO A 89 16.52 -9.28 10.22
CA PRO A 89 16.38 -9.87 11.55
C PRO A 89 16.31 -8.85 12.69
N GLU A 90 16.98 -7.71 12.55
CA GLU A 90 17.00 -6.62 13.54
C GLU A 90 15.61 -6.01 13.82
N PHE A 91 14.65 -6.12 12.88
CA PHE A 91 13.28 -5.61 13.03
C PHE A 91 12.29 -6.64 13.57
N GLN A 92 12.68 -7.90 13.76
CA GLN A 92 11.78 -8.94 14.27
C GLN A 92 11.20 -8.59 15.63
N GLY A 93 12.04 -8.12 16.55
CA GLY A 93 11.58 -7.71 17.89
C GLY A 93 10.59 -6.53 17.85
N ALA A 94 10.76 -5.59 16.91
CA ALA A 94 9.78 -4.52 16.71
C ALA A 94 8.44 -5.08 16.20
N ILE A 95 8.45 -5.98 15.23
CA ILE A 95 7.25 -6.62 14.70
C ILE A 95 6.52 -7.42 15.78
N GLU A 96 7.24 -8.16 16.61
CA GLU A 96 6.66 -8.91 17.75
C GLU A 96 6.00 -7.97 18.77
N ALA A 97 6.64 -6.83 19.10
CA ALA A 97 6.06 -5.84 19.98
C ALA A 97 4.76 -5.25 19.42
N HIS A 98 4.74 -4.92 18.12
CA HIS A 98 3.54 -4.45 17.44
C HIS A 98 2.45 -5.53 17.41
N ALA A 99 2.80 -6.77 17.10
CA ALA A 99 1.84 -7.88 17.09
C ALA A 99 1.21 -8.11 18.48
N LYS A 100 2.01 -8.12 19.52
CA LYS A 100 1.53 -8.23 20.91
C LYS A 100 0.59 -7.08 21.28
N TYR A 101 0.94 -5.86 20.88
CA TYR A 101 0.10 -4.68 21.12
C TYR A 101 -1.24 -4.80 20.39
N MET A 102 -1.25 -5.19 19.11
CA MET A 102 -2.46 -5.36 18.31
C MET A 102 -3.33 -6.52 18.82
N ALA A 103 -2.71 -7.61 19.28
CA ALA A 103 -3.43 -8.73 19.88
C ALA A 103 -4.18 -8.34 21.16
N ALA A 104 -3.59 -7.45 21.98
CA ALA A 104 -4.23 -6.90 23.17
C ALA A 104 -5.28 -5.82 22.87
N ASN A 105 -5.21 -5.16 21.71
CA ASN A 105 -6.05 -4.02 21.34
C ASN A 105 -6.83 -4.29 20.05
N LYS A 106 -7.80 -5.20 20.07
CA LYS A 106 -8.55 -5.69 18.91
C LYS A 106 -9.28 -4.61 18.11
N ALA A 107 -9.68 -3.51 18.76
CA ALA A 107 -10.35 -2.39 18.09
C ALA A 107 -9.38 -1.48 17.31
N ARG A 108 -8.07 -1.58 17.54
CA ARG A 108 -7.08 -0.76 16.87
C ARG A 108 -6.87 -1.18 15.43
N LYS A 109 -6.62 -0.19 14.60
CA LYS A 109 -6.22 -0.35 13.20
C LYS A 109 -4.79 0.11 13.02
N LEU A 110 -4.09 -0.54 12.13
CA LEU A 110 -2.71 -0.25 11.77
C LEU A 110 -2.62 -0.09 10.25
N ALA A 111 -2.16 1.06 9.80
CA ALA A 111 -1.76 1.25 8.41
C ALA A 111 -0.25 1.02 8.28
N ILE A 112 0.13 0.24 7.30
CA ILE A 112 1.53 -0.01 6.94
C ILE A 112 1.77 0.67 5.60
N GLU A 113 2.58 1.71 5.60
CA GLU A 113 2.87 2.55 4.44
C GLU A 113 4.23 2.14 3.86
N GLY A 114 4.25 1.59 2.65
CA GLY A 114 5.47 1.13 1.98
C GLY A 114 6.05 2.19 1.06
N HIS A 115 7.35 2.40 1.17
CA HIS A 115 8.11 3.43 0.45
C HIS A 115 9.35 2.85 -0.22
N THR A 116 9.82 3.55 -1.25
CA THR A 116 11.05 3.24 -1.99
C THR A 116 11.95 4.47 -2.08
N ASP A 117 13.19 4.28 -2.49
CA ASP A 117 14.01 5.36 -2.99
C ASP A 117 13.56 5.75 -4.42
N GLU A 118 14.15 6.82 -4.95
CA GLU A 118 13.80 7.40 -6.26
C GLU A 118 14.34 6.61 -7.47
N ARG A 119 15.13 5.55 -7.25
CA ARG A 119 15.72 4.75 -8.32
C ARG A 119 14.69 3.79 -8.90
N GLY A 120 14.55 3.84 -10.22
CA GLY A 120 13.61 2.98 -10.95
C GLY A 120 12.44 3.75 -11.55
N GLY A 121 11.46 3.04 -12.09
CA GLY A 121 10.25 3.62 -12.64
C GLY A 121 9.15 3.70 -11.58
N ARG A 122 8.27 4.68 -11.71
CA ARG A 122 7.18 4.97 -10.77
C ARG A 122 6.31 3.74 -10.48
N GLU A 123 5.89 3.01 -11.50
CA GLU A 123 5.05 1.81 -11.36
C GLU A 123 5.79 0.69 -10.63
N TYR A 124 7.07 0.52 -10.93
CA TYR A 124 7.92 -0.43 -10.25
C TYR A 124 8.06 -0.10 -8.76
N ASN A 125 8.32 1.16 -8.44
CA ASN A 125 8.47 1.64 -7.08
C ASN A 125 7.16 1.52 -6.28
N LEU A 126 6.02 1.77 -6.91
CA LEU A 126 4.72 1.54 -6.30
C LEU A 126 4.52 0.05 -5.97
N ALA A 127 4.87 -0.85 -6.88
CA ALA A 127 4.78 -2.30 -6.66
C ALA A 127 5.77 -2.78 -5.59
N LEU A 128 7.00 -2.26 -5.55
CA LEU A 128 8.01 -2.60 -4.55
C LEU A 128 7.60 -2.11 -3.15
N GLY A 129 7.09 -0.88 -3.05
CA GLY A 129 6.53 -0.34 -1.81
C GLY A 129 5.38 -1.20 -1.29
N GLN A 130 4.47 -1.66 -2.18
CA GLN A 130 3.39 -2.58 -1.82
C GLN A 130 3.92 -3.90 -1.26
N LYS A 131 4.93 -4.51 -1.90
CA LYS A 131 5.56 -5.74 -1.41
C LYS A 131 6.18 -5.57 -0.03
N ARG A 132 6.78 -4.41 0.27
CA ARG A 132 7.33 -4.08 1.59
C ARG A 132 6.24 -4.00 2.65
N ALA A 133 5.18 -3.24 2.39
CA ALA A 133 4.06 -3.14 3.31
C ALA A 133 3.39 -4.50 3.56
N GLU A 134 3.21 -5.30 2.52
CA GLU A 134 2.65 -6.66 2.64
C GLU A 134 3.57 -7.64 3.35
N ALA A 135 4.89 -7.51 3.22
CA ALA A 135 5.82 -8.35 3.96
C ALA A 135 5.65 -8.14 5.48
N VAL A 136 5.52 -6.87 5.92
CA VAL A 136 5.25 -6.54 7.31
C VAL A 136 3.85 -7.02 7.74
N ARG A 137 2.81 -6.81 6.91
CA ARG A 137 1.46 -7.32 7.20
C ARG A 137 1.45 -8.82 7.38
N ARG A 138 2.11 -9.58 6.49
CA ARG A 138 2.22 -11.04 6.62
C ARG A 138 2.95 -11.46 7.89
N ALA A 139 4.03 -10.76 8.25
CA ALA A 139 4.77 -11.05 9.48
C ALA A 139 3.91 -10.84 10.72
N LEU A 140 3.12 -9.77 10.79
CA LEU A 140 2.15 -9.52 11.87
C LEU A 140 1.04 -10.57 11.88
N GLY A 141 0.54 -10.99 10.72
CA GLY A 141 -0.47 -12.04 10.57
C GLY A 141 -0.01 -13.38 11.13
N LEU A 142 1.24 -13.78 10.86
CA LEU A 142 1.86 -14.99 11.42
C LEU A 142 1.93 -14.95 12.97
N LEU A 143 1.97 -13.76 13.55
CA LEU A 143 1.94 -13.54 15.00
C LEU A 143 0.53 -13.31 15.56
N GLY A 144 -0.51 -13.58 14.76
CA GLY A 144 -1.90 -13.59 15.21
C GLY A 144 -2.66 -12.26 15.10
N VAL A 145 -2.11 -11.26 14.40
CA VAL A 145 -2.85 -10.04 14.08
C VAL A 145 -3.80 -10.33 12.92
N THR A 146 -5.05 -9.91 13.03
CA THR A 146 -6.07 -10.20 12.00
C THR A 146 -5.96 -9.21 10.82
N ASP A 147 -6.26 -9.68 9.62
CA ASP A 147 -6.29 -8.84 8.41
C ASP A 147 -7.24 -7.64 8.54
N ALA A 148 -8.31 -7.79 9.30
CA ALA A 148 -9.24 -6.70 9.58
C ALA A 148 -8.62 -5.54 10.37
N GLN A 149 -7.50 -5.76 11.05
CA GLN A 149 -6.80 -4.75 11.82
C GLN A 149 -5.69 -4.04 11.03
N VAL A 150 -5.24 -4.59 9.90
CA VAL A 150 -4.05 -4.10 9.20
C VAL A 150 -4.35 -3.78 7.75
N GLU A 151 -4.02 -2.56 7.35
CA GLU A 151 -4.06 -2.09 5.99
C GLU A 151 -2.63 -1.91 5.46
N ALA A 152 -2.34 -2.45 4.28
CA ALA A 152 -1.05 -2.27 3.61
C ALA A 152 -1.26 -1.39 2.37
N VAL A 153 -0.55 -0.27 2.29
CA VAL A 153 -0.63 0.70 1.21
C VAL A 153 0.77 1.10 0.75
N SER A 154 0.94 1.35 -0.53
CA SER A 154 2.20 1.84 -1.09
C SER A 154 2.09 3.30 -1.51
N PHE A 155 3.13 4.04 -1.21
CA PHE A 155 3.39 5.35 -1.76
C PHE A 155 4.58 5.34 -2.75
N GLY A 156 5.25 4.17 -2.92
CA GLY A 156 6.43 4.11 -3.76
C GLY A 156 7.44 5.20 -3.40
N GLU A 157 7.87 5.97 -4.38
CA GLU A 157 8.80 7.10 -4.23
C GLU A 157 8.13 8.44 -3.92
N GLU A 158 6.79 8.51 -3.92
CA GLU A 158 6.03 9.76 -3.85
C GLU A 158 6.14 10.51 -2.50
N LYS A 159 6.51 9.81 -1.43
CA LYS A 159 6.67 10.39 -0.08
C LYS A 159 8.05 10.10 0.48
N PRO A 160 9.09 10.80 0.02
CA PRO A 160 10.44 10.62 0.55
C PRO A 160 10.55 11.13 2.00
N ALA A 161 11.25 10.37 2.84
CA ALA A 161 11.61 10.80 4.21
C ALA A 161 12.86 11.69 4.22
N ALA A 162 13.72 11.54 3.21
CA ALA A 162 14.91 12.34 3.02
C ALA A 162 15.07 12.68 1.55
N THR A 163 15.49 13.92 1.27
CA THR A 163 15.84 14.39 -0.06
C THR A 163 17.34 14.25 -0.29
N GLY A 164 17.75 13.93 -1.53
CA GLY A 164 19.14 13.76 -1.92
C GLY A 164 19.38 12.41 -2.57
N ALA A 165 20.38 12.34 -3.44
CA ALA A 165 20.73 11.16 -4.22
C ALA A 165 21.87 10.33 -3.57
N ASP A 166 22.33 10.74 -2.39
CA ASP A 166 23.33 10.00 -1.63
C ASP A 166 22.72 8.76 -0.96
N GLU A 167 23.52 7.72 -0.76
CA GLU A 167 23.03 6.45 -0.22
C GLU A 167 22.40 6.60 1.18
N SER A 168 22.83 7.59 1.96
CA SER A 168 22.26 7.83 3.28
C SER A 168 20.83 8.35 3.22
N ALA A 169 20.48 9.18 2.24
CA ALA A 169 19.12 9.65 1.98
C ALA A 169 18.29 8.52 1.36
N LEU A 170 18.82 7.82 0.35
CA LEU A 170 18.14 6.71 -0.31
C LEU A 170 17.79 5.58 0.67
N ALA A 171 18.71 5.24 1.59
CA ALA A 171 18.47 4.22 2.61
C ALA A 171 17.31 4.58 3.55
N LYS A 172 17.14 5.87 3.91
CA LYS A 172 16.00 6.34 4.72
C LYS A 172 14.66 6.23 3.97
N ASN A 173 14.70 6.33 2.65
CA ASN A 173 13.49 6.22 1.84
C ASN A 173 13.02 4.77 1.65
N ARG A 174 13.92 3.79 1.70
CA ARG A 174 13.59 2.36 1.60
C ARG A 174 13.01 1.83 2.91
N ARG A 175 11.73 2.09 3.16
CA ARG A 175 11.11 1.80 4.46
C ARG A 175 9.65 1.35 4.36
N ALA A 176 9.17 0.78 5.44
CA ALA A 176 7.74 0.68 5.75
C ALA A 176 7.47 1.39 7.08
N GLU A 177 6.46 2.24 7.11
CA GLU A 177 6.03 2.98 8.30
C GLU A 177 4.76 2.36 8.89
N LEU A 178 4.70 2.26 10.21
CA LEU A 178 3.57 1.70 10.97
C LEU A 178 2.80 2.83 11.65
N SER A 179 1.60 3.12 11.15
CA SER A 179 0.73 4.21 11.58
C SER A 179 -0.54 3.67 12.24
N TYR A 180 -0.76 3.96 13.51
CA TYR A 180 -1.96 3.56 14.24
C TYR A 180 -3.13 4.51 14.00
N ARG A 181 -4.34 3.93 13.90
CA ARG A 181 -5.59 4.65 13.68
C ARG A 181 -6.68 4.19 14.66
#